data_10f231b9abbfff91f868ae75aa60c502
#
_entry.id   10f231b9abbfff91f868ae75aa60c502
#
_cell.length_a   1.000
_cell.length_b   1.000
_cell.length_c   1.000
_cell.angle_alpha   90.00
_cell.angle_beta   90.00
_cell.angle_gamma   90.00
#
_symmetry.space_group_name_H-M   'P 1'
#
loop_
_entity.id
_entity.type
_entity.pdbx_description
1 polymer ?
#
loop_
_entity_poly.entity_id
_entity_poly.type
_entity_poly.pdbx_seq_one_letter_code
_entity_poly.pdbx_strand_id
1 'polypeptide(L)'
;GRPTGIFNELAQSLITKHIPENTPLKDIKAFEMAVAACNKNGITGFHDAGIGRETIALYQDMKAKNKMKIRLYAMLTGWDKELLNEWYKKGPMIDPDNLLTIRSLKLNCDGALGSRGAWLLESYTDRPGHFGHETLPMNFVEETALNGLQYGFQVCSHAIGDRANREVLDRYELAFTELPQLATDHRFRIEHAQHLRPEDIPRFAQLKVIPAMQAIHMSSDRSWAIDRLGEQRIKEGAYMWQSLLKSGIPIVNGTDVPVEPLNPIASLYASVTRKTLQGTPEGGYEPAEKMTREQALRSYTLDAAYGAFEEDIKGSITVGKLADFTIYDQDLMQVAEEKLLNTEIAMTIFDGKIVYTMGE
;
A
#
# COMPACT_ATOMS: atom_id res chain seq x y z
N GLY A 1 -27.02 25.66 -1.00
CA GLY A 1 -26.38 25.29 -2.26
C GLY A 1 -27.15 24.17 -2.95
N ARG A 2 -26.93 23.98 -4.24
CA ARG A 2 -27.50 22.84 -4.96
C ARG A 2 -26.59 21.59 -4.71
N PRO A 3 -27.16 20.40 -4.46
CA PRO A 3 -26.37 19.18 -4.41
C PRO A 3 -25.61 18.97 -5.72
N THR A 4 -24.32 18.57 -5.62
CA THR A 4 -23.47 18.31 -6.80
C THR A 4 -23.57 16.88 -7.29
N GLY A 5 -24.10 15.97 -6.45
CA GLY A 5 -24.10 14.53 -6.68
C GLY A 5 -22.78 13.85 -6.30
N ILE A 6 -21.81 14.60 -5.77
CA ILE A 6 -20.51 14.08 -5.31
C ILE A 6 -20.57 13.89 -3.80
N PHE A 7 -20.19 12.69 -3.36
CA PHE A 7 -20.13 12.30 -1.95
C PHE A 7 -18.69 11.91 -1.62
N ASN A 8 -18.04 12.69 -0.75
CA ASN A 8 -16.66 12.46 -0.34
C ASN A 8 -16.62 11.88 1.07
N GLU A 9 -15.64 11.03 1.32
CA GLU A 9 -15.30 10.47 2.62
C GLU A 9 -16.56 9.91 3.35
N LEU A 10 -16.79 10.30 4.59
CA LEU A 10 -17.93 9.85 5.39
C LEU A 10 -19.31 10.10 4.75
N ALA A 11 -19.41 11.11 3.86
CA ALA A 11 -20.65 11.36 3.14
C ALA A 11 -21.08 10.22 2.21
N GLN A 12 -20.16 9.35 1.81
CA GLN A 12 -20.47 8.15 1.02
C GLN A 12 -21.43 7.21 1.76
N SER A 13 -21.43 7.21 3.10
CA SER A 13 -22.35 6.43 3.92
C SER A 13 -23.83 6.73 3.65
N LEU A 14 -24.14 7.94 3.16
CA LEU A 14 -25.50 8.30 2.75
C LEU A 14 -26.01 7.43 1.59
N ILE A 15 -25.11 6.89 0.79
CA ILE A 15 -25.42 6.01 -0.35
C ILE A 15 -25.18 4.55 0.02
N THR A 16 -24.01 4.24 0.61
CA THR A 16 -23.58 2.84 0.83
C THR A 16 -24.53 2.08 1.73
N LYS A 17 -25.17 2.73 2.73
CA LYS A 17 -26.21 2.12 3.58
C LYS A 17 -27.45 1.63 2.83
N HIS A 18 -27.64 2.01 1.57
CA HIS A 18 -28.75 1.58 0.72
C HIS A 18 -28.34 0.52 -0.31
N ILE A 19 -27.04 0.20 -0.39
CA ILE A 19 -26.55 -0.86 -1.26
C ILE A 19 -26.85 -2.20 -0.59
N PRO A 20 -27.57 -3.13 -1.25
CA PRO A 20 -27.82 -4.44 -0.68
C PRO A 20 -26.51 -5.17 -0.36
N GLU A 21 -26.48 -5.87 0.76
CA GLU A 21 -25.35 -6.73 1.12
C GLU A 21 -25.13 -7.82 0.06
N ASN A 22 -23.88 -8.19 -0.12
CA ASN A 22 -23.54 -9.29 -1.00
C ASN A 22 -24.03 -10.62 -0.42
N THR A 23 -24.28 -11.56 -1.31
CA THR A 23 -24.52 -12.94 -0.89
C THR A 23 -23.20 -13.70 -0.81
N PRO A 24 -23.05 -14.73 0.05
CA PRO A 24 -21.83 -15.53 0.14
C PRO A 24 -21.36 -16.10 -1.20
N LEU A 25 -22.29 -16.44 -2.10
CA LEU A 25 -21.96 -16.92 -3.46
C LEU A 25 -21.35 -15.83 -4.34
N LYS A 26 -21.81 -14.57 -4.19
CA LYS A 26 -21.22 -13.43 -4.91
C LYS A 26 -19.81 -13.14 -4.38
N ASP A 27 -19.60 -13.20 -3.07
CA ASP A 27 -18.29 -12.96 -2.46
C ASP A 27 -17.27 -14.02 -2.86
N ILE A 28 -17.66 -15.30 -2.86
CA ILE A 28 -16.82 -16.40 -3.38
C ILE A 28 -16.44 -16.15 -4.83
N LYS A 29 -17.41 -15.80 -5.68
CA LYS A 29 -17.16 -15.53 -7.09
C LYS A 29 -16.26 -14.30 -7.28
N ALA A 30 -16.48 -13.23 -6.52
CA ALA A 30 -15.65 -12.03 -6.54
C ALA A 30 -14.20 -12.37 -6.15
N PHE A 31 -14.00 -13.15 -5.10
CA PHE A 31 -12.70 -13.64 -4.69
C PHE A 31 -12.00 -14.45 -5.80
N GLU A 32 -12.69 -15.43 -6.39
CA GLU A 32 -12.13 -16.24 -7.46
C GLU A 32 -11.74 -15.39 -8.70
N MET A 33 -12.55 -14.40 -9.04
CA MET A 33 -12.26 -13.46 -10.13
C MET A 33 -11.07 -12.55 -9.80
N ALA A 34 -10.96 -12.04 -8.56
CA ALA A 34 -9.84 -11.23 -8.11
C ALA A 34 -8.54 -12.01 -8.13
N VAL A 35 -8.53 -13.26 -7.64
CA VAL A 35 -7.37 -14.15 -7.69
C VAL A 35 -6.93 -14.42 -9.13
N ALA A 36 -7.88 -14.71 -10.03
CA ALA A 36 -7.58 -14.93 -11.45
C ALA A 36 -6.98 -13.66 -12.09
N ALA A 37 -7.51 -12.49 -11.77
CA ALA A 37 -6.97 -11.21 -12.23
C ALA A 37 -5.54 -10.95 -11.69
N CYS A 38 -5.28 -11.24 -10.41
CA CYS A 38 -3.94 -11.16 -9.83
C CYS A 38 -2.97 -12.08 -10.57
N ASN A 39 -3.32 -13.35 -10.75
CA ASN A 39 -2.46 -14.33 -11.42
C ASN A 39 -2.18 -13.93 -12.87
N LYS A 40 -3.17 -13.41 -13.59
CA LYS A 40 -3.01 -12.88 -14.95
C LYS A 40 -2.01 -11.71 -15.01
N ASN A 41 -1.88 -10.95 -13.93
CA ASN A 41 -0.96 -9.82 -13.81
C ASN A 41 0.36 -10.18 -13.07
N GLY A 42 0.67 -11.48 -12.92
CA GLY A 42 1.91 -11.94 -12.32
C GLY A 42 1.95 -11.81 -10.79
N ILE A 43 0.83 -11.57 -10.14
CA ILE A 43 0.76 -11.34 -8.70
C ILE A 43 0.48 -12.67 -8.00
N THR A 44 1.43 -13.12 -7.18
CA THR A 44 1.35 -14.34 -6.35
C THR A 44 1.10 -14.04 -4.87
N GLY A 45 1.35 -12.81 -4.44
CA GLY A 45 1.10 -12.34 -3.08
C GLY A 45 0.47 -10.95 -3.07
N PHE A 46 -0.43 -10.72 -2.13
CA PHE A 46 -1.21 -9.49 -2.05
C PHE A 46 -1.33 -9.03 -0.59
N HIS A 47 -1.12 -7.73 -0.34
CA HIS A 47 -1.39 -7.13 0.95
C HIS A 47 -2.77 -6.48 0.89
N ASP A 48 -3.73 -7.03 1.65
CA ASP A 48 -5.11 -6.57 1.63
C ASP A 48 -5.39 -5.65 2.82
N ALA A 49 -5.65 -4.39 2.52
CA ALA A 49 -5.66 -3.30 3.49
C ALA A 49 -7.08 -2.99 4.00
N GLY A 50 -7.40 -3.45 5.22
CA GLY A 50 -8.62 -3.04 5.91
C GLY A 50 -9.76 -4.05 5.85
N ILE A 51 -9.48 -5.35 6.11
CA ILE A 51 -10.51 -6.41 6.11
C ILE A 51 -11.32 -6.45 7.40
N GLY A 52 -12.61 -6.73 7.26
CA GLY A 52 -13.56 -6.99 8.35
C GLY A 52 -13.85 -8.47 8.56
N ARG A 53 -14.81 -8.76 9.46
CA ARG A 53 -15.19 -10.11 9.91
C ARG A 53 -15.59 -11.03 8.75
N GLU A 54 -16.40 -10.54 7.84
CA GLU A 54 -16.93 -11.32 6.71
C GLU A 54 -15.82 -11.72 5.76
N THR A 55 -14.90 -10.79 5.46
CA THR A 55 -13.74 -11.06 4.60
C THR A 55 -12.78 -12.06 5.24
N ILE A 56 -12.55 -11.96 6.56
CA ILE A 56 -11.76 -12.95 7.31
C ILE A 56 -12.38 -14.34 7.17
N ALA A 57 -13.70 -14.45 7.40
CA ALA A 57 -14.41 -15.72 7.28
C ALA A 57 -14.35 -16.28 5.86
N LEU A 58 -14.52 -15.43 4.84
CA LEU A 58 -14.37 -15.81 3.42
C LEU A 58 -12.98 -16.37 3.14
N TYR A 59 -11.90 -15.69 3.56
CA TYR A 59 -10.54 -16.14 3.31
C TYR A 59 -10.23 -17.46 3.99
N GLN A 60 -10.68 -17.64 5.24
CA GLN A 60 -10.55 -18.91 5.96
C GLN A 60 -11.33 -20.04 5.27
N ASP A 61 -12.53 -19.79 4.77
CA ASP A 61 -13.33 -20.76 4.01
C ASP A 61 -12.65 -21.13 2.67
N MET A 62 -12.13 -20.12 1.94
CA MET A 62 -11.40 -20.37 0.69
C MET A 62 -10.14 -21.19 0.92
N LYS A 63 -9.41 -20.93 2.01
CA LYS A 63 -8.26 -21.75 2.42
C LYS A 63 -8.69 -23.18 2.75
N ALA A 64 -9.69 -23.37 3.59
CA ALA A 64 -10.19 -24.70 3.97
C ALA A 64 -10.65 -25.54 2.77
N LYS A 65 -11.13 -24.88 1.72
CA LYS A 65 -11.56 -25.50 0.45
C LYS A 65 -10.42 -25.69 -0.56
N ASN A 66 -9.16 -25.37 -0.22
CA ASN A 66 -8.00 -25.40 -1.12
C ASN A 66 -8.19 -24.55 -2.40
N LYS A 67 -8.86 -23.41 -2.26
CA LYS A 67 -9.14 -22.46 -3.36
C LYS A 67 -8.22 -21.25 -3.37
N MET A 68 -7.31 -21.12 -2.40
CA MET A 68 -6.31 -20.06 -2.37
C MET A 68 -5.23 -20.32 -3.42
N LYS A 69 -5.18 -19.47 -4.44
CA LYS A 69 -4.11 -19.44 -5.46
C LYS A 69 -3.37 -18.10 -5.43
N ILE A 70 -3.29 -17.52 -4.25
CA ILE A 70 -2.59 -16.29 -3.92
C ILE A 70 -2.25 -16.34 -2.42
N ARG A 71 -1.16 -15.70 -2.00
CA ARG A 71 -0.84 -15.51 -0.59
C ARG A 71 -1.36 -14.15 -0.14
N LEU A 72 -2.09 -14.13 0.96
CA LEU A 72 -2.68 -12.92 1.50
C LEU A 72 -2.01 -12.52 2.81
N TYR A 73 -1.50 -11.31 2.85
CA TYR A 73 -1.14 -10.60 4.07
C TYR A 73 -2.23 -9.58 4.37
N ALA A 74 -3.14 -9.95 5.27
CA ALA A 74 -4.36 -9.22 5.50
C ALA A 74 -4.26 -8.31 6.73
N MET A 75 -4.70 -7.06 6.57
CA MET A 75 -4.68 -6.03 7.61
C MET A 75 -6.09 -5.84 8.15
N LEU A 76 -6.29 -6.01 9.45
CA LEU A 76 -7.57 -5.78 10.11
C LEU A 76 -7.96 -4.31 10.03
N THR A 77 -9.23 -4.03 9.74
CA THR A 77 -9.73 -2.65 9.72
C THR A 77 -9.71 -2.01 11.10
N GLY A 78 -9.16 -0.80 11.21
CA GLY A 78 -9.16 0.00 12.44
C GLY A 78 -10.51 0.63 12.79
N TRP A 79 -11.48 0.56 11.87
CA TRP A 79 -12.83 1.09 12.11
C TRP A 79 -13.70 0.21 13.04
N ASP A 80 -13.37 -1.08 13.16
CA ASP A 80 -14.05 -2.02 14.05
C ASP A 80 -13.21 -2.26 15.31
N LYS A 81 -13.44 -1.43 16.34
CA LYS A 81 -12.74 -1.53 17.62
C LYS A 81 -13.00 -2.86 18.36
N GLU A 82 -14.17 -3.46 18.16
CA GLU A 82 -14.50 -4.74 18.78
C GLU A 82 -13.69 -5.86 18.12
N LEU A 83 -13.58 -5.84 16.80
CA LEU A 83 -12.71 -6.74 16.05
C LEU A 83 -11.26 -6.62 16.51
N LEU A 84 -10.72 -5.40 16.64
CA LEU A 84 -9.36 -5.19 17.13
C LEU A 84 -9.16 -5.77 18.53
N ASN A 85 -10.09 -5.51 19.46
CA ASN A 85 -10.02 -6.02 20.84
C ASN A 85 -10.08 -7.56 20.92
N GLU A 86 -10.82 -8.21 20.02
CA GLU A 86 -10.83 -9.67 19.91
C GLU A 86 -9.48 -10.20 19.41
N TRP A 87 -8.92 -9.54 18.39
CA TRP A 87 -7.64 -9.95 17.81
C TRP A 87 -6.46 -9.64 18.72
N TYR A 88 -6.47 -8.57 19.50
CA TYR A 88 -5.46 -8.34 20.54
C TYR A 88 -5.39 -9.51 21.54
N LYS A 89 -6.53 -10.07 21.94
CA LYS A 89 -6.57 -11.23 22.84
C LYS A 89 -6.13 -12.53 22.16
N LYS A 90 -6.42 -12.67 20.87
CA LYS A 90 -6.09 -13.86 20.07
C LYS A 90 -4.63 -13.87 19.62
N GLY A 91 -4.05 -12.70 19.37
CA GLY A 91 -2.75 -12.53 18.73
C GLY A 91 -2.79 -12.66 17.20
N PRO A 92 -1.67 -12.35 16.54
CA PRO A 92 -1.53 -12.51 15.09
C PRO A 92 -1.72 -13.96 14.64
N MET A 93 -2.34 -14.14 13.48
CA MET A 93 -2.46 -15.43 12.81
C MET A 93 -1.41 -15.51 11.71
N ILE A 94 -0.43 -16.38 11.89
CA ILE A 94 0.59 -16.72 10.89
C ILE A 94 0.29 -18.13 10.42
N ASP A 95 -0.11 -18.26 9.15
CA ASP A 95 -0.49 -19.54 8.58
C ASP A 95 0.73 -20.42 8.31
N PRO A 96 0.80 -21.66 8.81
CA PRO A 96 1.90 -22.57 8.53
C PRO A 96 2.03 -22.95 7.06
N ASP A 97 0.94 -22.86 6.28
CA ASP A 97 0.95 -23.10 4.82
C ASP A 97 1.32 -21.82 4.03
N ASN A 98 1.54 -20.69 4.71
CA ASN A 98 1.89 -19.41 4.13
C ASN A 98 0.86 -18.90 3.08
N LEU A 99 -0.43 -19.20 3.26
CA LEU A 99 -1.50 -18.77 2.37
C LEU A 99 -2.26 -17.56 2.89
N LEU A 100 -2.43 -17.44 4.21
CA LEU A 100 -3.19 -16.36 4.85
C LEU A 100 -2.52 -15.93 6.16
N THR A 101 -1.94 -14.75 6.17
CA THR A 101 -1.39 -14.13 7.37
C THR A 101 -2.25 -12.93 7.78
N ILE A 102 -2.69 -12.87 9.04
CA ILE A 102 -3.40 -11.73 9.63
C ILE A 102 -2.55 -11.23 10.80
N ARG A 103 -1.68 -10.26 10.52
CA ARG A 103 -0.66 -9.77 11.48
C ARG A 103 -0.62 -8.24 11.55
N SER A 104 -1.50 -7.56 10.84
CA SER A 104 -1.43 -6.10 10.77
C SER A 104 -2.78 -5.43 10.93
N LEU A 105 -2.75 -4.16 11.30
CA LEU A 105 -3.89 -3.28 11.56
C LEU A 105 -3.84 -2.12 10.58
N LYS A 106 -4.93 -1.80 9.89
CA LYS A 106 -5.03 -0.69 8.92
C LYS A 106 -5.79 0.48 9.53
N LEU A 107 -5.12 1.61 9.63
CA LEU A 107 -5.71 2.89 10.02
C LEU A 107 -5.83 3.82 8.81
N ASN A 108 -6.82 4.69 8.81
CA ASN A 108 -6.97 5.76 7.81
C ASN A 108 -6.90 7.10 8.55
N CYS A 109 -5.79 7.83 8.42
CA CYS A 109 -5.54 9.03 9.21
C CYS A 109 -5.97 10.32 8.51
N ASP A 110 -6.05 10.32 7.18
CA ASP A 110 -6.59 11.41 6.39
C ASP A 110 -7.23 10.90 5.10
N GLY A 111 -7.63 11.80 4.21
CA GLY A 111 -8.24 11.47 2.92
C GLY A 111 -7.31 11.74 1.73
N ALA A 112 -7.85 11.60 0.50
CA ALA A 112 -7.11 11.75 -0.73
C ALA A 112 -6.80 13.23 -1.08
N LEU A 113 -5.65 13.46 -1.77
CA LEU A 113 -5.25 14.80 -2.21
C LEU A 113 -6.25 15.40 -3.21
N GLY A 114 -6.72 14.59 -4.17
CA GLY A 114 -7.63 15.05 -5.23
C GLY A 114 -8.93 15.62 -4.71
N SER A 115 -9.54 15.00 -3.70
CA SER A 115 -10.76 15.47 -3.03
C SER A 115 -10.52 16.60 -2.03
N ARG A 116 -9.27 16.96 -1.78
CA ARG A 116 -8.79 17.86 -0.72
C ARG A 116 -9.09 17.36 0.69
N GLY A 117 -9.11 16.03 0.86
CA GLY A 117 -9.20 15.35 2.14
C GLY A 117 -7.84 15.17 2.83
N ALA A 118 -6.74 15.14 2.06
CA ALA A 118 -5.39 15.00 2.60
C ALA A 118 -5.08 16.14 3.59
N TRP A 119 -4.59 15.78 4.77
CA TRP A 119 -4.39 16.73 5.87
C TRP A 119 -3.02 17.39 5.77
N LEU A 120 -3.01 18.69 5.52
CA LEU A 120 -1.84 19.48 5.20
C LEU A 120 -1.46 20.45 6.32
N LEU A 121 -0.16 20.74 6.46
CA LEU A 121 0.37 21.79 7.34
C LEU A 121 0.05 23.20 6.82
N GLU A 122 0.08 23.38 5.51
CA GLU A 122 -0.30 24.62 4.83
C GLU A 122 -1.58 24.42 4.02
N SER A 123 -2.36 25.47 3.82
CA SER A 123 -3.60 25.36 3.06
C SER A 123 -3.38 24.90 1.61
N TYR A 124 -4.38 24.25 1.05
CA TYR A 124 -4.40 23.95 -0.39
C TYR A 124 -4.19 25.22 -1.21
N THR A 125 -3.32 25.17 -2.21
CA THR A 125 -3.01 26.33 -3.06
C THR A 125 -4.26 26.82 -3.82
N ASP A 126 -5.06 25.90 -4.33
CA ASP A 126 -6.30 26.20 -5.06
C ASP A 126 -7.53 26.36 -4.14
N ARG A 127 -7.35 26.29 -2.82
CA ARG A 127 -8.40 26.52 -1.83
C ARG A 127 -7.83 27.12 -0.54
N PRO A 128 -7.46 28.41 -0.54
CA PRO A 128 -6.92 29.08 0.63
C PRO A 128 -7.80 28.93 1.87
N GLY A 129 -7.17 28.67 3.03
CA GLY A 129 -7.85 28.43 4.30
C GLY A 129 -8.41 27.01 4.50
N HIS A 130 -8.25 26.11 3.52
CA HIS A 130 -8.61 24.71 3.64
C HIS A 130 -7.35 23.83 3.73
N PHE A 131 -7.29 22.96 4.76
CA PHE A 131 -6.10 22.16 5.11
C PHE A 131 -6.35 20.66 4.99
N GLY A 132 -7.52 20.22 4.52
CA GLY A 132 -7.97 18.85 4.71
C GLY A 132 -8.33 18.59 6.18
N HIS A 133 -8.33 17.33 6.60
CA HIS A 133 -8.72 16.94 7.95
C HIS A 133 -8.22 15.55 8.31
N GLU A 134 -8.05 15.30 9.62
CA GLU A 134 -7.90 13.96 10.14
C GLU A 134 -9.21 13.18 10.01
N THR A 135 -9.13 11.88 9.71
CA THR A 135 -10.28 10.97 9.66
C THR A 135 -10.37 10.07 10.89
N LEU A 136 -9.26 9.93 11.62
CA LEU A 136 -9.19 9.26 12.91
C LEU A 136 -8.50 10.18 13.93
N PRO A 137 -8.97 10.24 15.17
CA PRO A 137 -8.28 10.97 16.23
C PRO A 137 -6.86 10.45 16.45
N MET A 138 -5.86 11.33 16.55
CA MET A 138 -4.46 10.95 16.69
C MET A 138 -4.14 10.19 18.00
N ASN A 139 -4.92 10.41 19.06
CA ASN A 139 -4.81 9.59 20.28
C ASN A 139 -5.21 8.13 20.05
N PHE A 140 -6.12 7.85 19.11
CA PHE A 140 -6.46 6.48 18.72
C PHE A 140 -5.35 5.83 17.89
N VAL A 141 -4.62 6.61 17.07
CA VAL A 141 -3.43 6.11 16.37
C VAL A 141 -2.35 5.71 17.38
N GLU A 142 -2.10 6.53 18.40
CA GLU A 142 -1.15 6.24 19.48
C GLU A 142 -1.56 5.00 20.29
N GLU A 143 -2.81 4.91 20.73
CA GLU A 143 -3.36 3.74 21.42
C GLU A 143 -3.20 2.47 20.58
N THR A 144 -3.48 2.56 19.28
CA THR A 144 -3.34 1.42 18.37
C THR A 144 -1.88 1.03 18.16
N ALA A 145 -0.97 2.01 18.13
CA ALA A 145 0.48 1.75 18.03
C ALA A 145 1.00 1.02 19.28
N LEU A 146 0.63 1.47 20.47
CA LEU A 146 0.96 0.81 21.74
C LEU A 146 0.42 -0.62 21.79
N ASN A 147 -0.86 -0.80 21.46
CA ASN A 147 -1.48 -2.13 21.41
C ASN A 147 -0.83 -3.02 20.34
N GLY A 148 -0.50 -2.45 19.17
CA GLY A 148 0.23 -3.16 18.11
C GLY A 148 1.54 -3.75 18.63
N LEU A 149 2.35 -2.94 19.30
CA LEU A 149 3.59 -3.42 19.92
C LEU A 149 3.33 -4.48 20.99
N GLN A 150 2.38 -4.22 21.88
CA GLN A 150 2.09 -5.11 23.02
C GLN A 150 1.58 -6.48 22.58
N TYR A 151 0.77 -6.54 21.54
CA TYR A 151 0.13 -7.77 21.08
C TYR A 151 0.77 -8.38 19.82
N GLY A 152 1.87 -7.81 19.32
CA GLY A 152 2.65 -8.33 18.20
C GLY A 152 2.06 -8.07 16.81
N PHE A 153 1.23 -7.03 16.68
CA PHE A 153 0.67 -6.58 15.40
C PHE A 153 1.49 -5.44 14.81
N GLN A 154 1.68 -5.48 13.50
CA GLN A 154 2.15 -4.35 12.73
C GLN A 154 1.03 -3.32 12.58
N VAL A 155 1.32 -2.03 12.70
CA VAL A 155 0.36 -0.96 12.41
C VAL A 155 0.71 -0.30 11.08
N CYS A 156 -0.30 -0.20 10.19
CA CYS A 156 -0.20 0.35 8.84
C CYS A 156 -1.17 1.53 8.74
N SER A 157 -0.66 2.75 8.81
CA SER A 157 -1.47 3.97 8.80
C SER A 157 -1.44 4.64 7.44
N HIS A 158 -2.61 4.83 6.82
CA HIS A 158 -2.75 5.68 5.64
C HIS A 158 -2.46 7.13 6.04
N ALA A 159 -1.53 7.76 5.34
CA ALA A 159 -1.27 9.19 5.44
C ALA A 159 -0.77 9.73 4.09
N ILE A 160 -1.56 10.62 3.48
CA ILE A 160 -1.25 11.27 2.21
C ILE A 160 -0.67 12.67 2.44
N GLY A 161 -1.32 13.50 3.26
CA GLY A 161 -0.88 14.85 3.55
C GLY A 161 0.36 14.92 4.43
N ASP A 162 1.14 15.99 4.28
CA ASP A 162 2.37 16.21 5.04
C ASP A 162 2.11 16.33 6.56
N ARG A 163 0.97 16.88 6.96
CA ARG A 163 0.57 16.92 8.36
C ARG A 163 0.20 15.53 8.87
N ALA A 164 -0.58 14.77 8.10
CA ALA A 164 -0.96 13.40 8.50
C ALA A 164 0.28 12.51 8.69
N ASN A 165 1.23 12.57 7.75
CA ASN A 165 2.50 11.84 7.86
C ASN A 165 3.28 12.22 9.12
N ARG A 166 3.41 13.51 9.42
CA ARG A 166 4.08 14.02 10.64
C ARG A 166 3.40 13.51 11.89
N GLU A 167 2.10 13.69 12.00
CA GLU A 167 1.33 13.30 13.19
C GLU A 167 1.39 11.77 13.43
N VAL A 168 1.36 10.96 12.38
CA VAL A 168 1.54 9.50 12.50
C VAL A 168 2.95 9.15 12.97
N LEU A 169 4.00 9.78 12.41
CA LEU A 169 5.37 9.58 12.87
C LEU A 169 5.53 9.97 14.33
N ASP A 170 4.91 11.09 14.76
CA ASP A 170 4.95 11.54 16.16
C ASP A 170 4.29 10.52 17.10
N ARG A 171 3.11 9.95 16.73
CA ARG A 171 2.43 8.92 17.53
C ARG A 171 3.21 7.61 17.58
N TYR A 172 3.83 7.22 16.49
CA TYR A 172 4.67 6.03 16.45
C TYR A 172 5.92 6.23 17.32
N GLU A 173 6.57 7.39 17.25
CA GLU A 173 7.74 7.71 18.07
C GLU A 173 7.42 7.69 19.57
N LEU A 174 6.27 8.23 19.99
CA LEU A 174 5.79 8.13 21.37
C LEU A 174 5.61 6.67 21.80
N ALA A 175 4.94 5.85 21.00
CA ALA A 175 4.74 4.43 21.31
C ALA A 175 6.06 3.66 21.40
N PHE A 176 7.02 3.93 20.50
CA PHE A 176 8.34 3.28 20.50
C PHE A 176 9.18 3.73 21.71
N THR A 177 9.01 4.97 22.15
CA THR A 177 9.68 5.50 23.35
C THR A 177 9.10 4.89 24.62
N GLU A 178 7.79 4.64 24.67
CA GLU A 178 7.12 4.04 25.82
C GLU A 178 7.41 2.53 25.93
N LEU A 179 7.49 1.82 24.81
CA LEU A 179 7.70 0.37 24.75
C LEU A 179 8.96 -0.02 23.94
N PRO A 180 10.15 0.50 24.26
CA PRO A 180 11.34 0.35 23.41
C PRO A 180 11.78 -1.11 23.22
N GLN A 181 11.54 -1.97 24.21
CA GLN A 181 11.88 -3.40 24.13
C GLN A 181 10.99 -4.17 23.13
N LEU A 182 9.78 -3.66 22.82
CA LEU A 182 8.86 -4.24 21.84
C LEU A 182 8.99 -3.59 20.45
N ALA A 183 9.62 -2.42 20.38
CA ALA A 183 9.80 -1.65 19.14
C ALA A 183 11.08 -1.99 18.37
N THR A 184 11.73 -3.12 18.63
CA THR A 184 13.02 -3.48 18.00
C THR A 184 12.88 -3.88 16.53
N ASP A 185 11.80 -4.63 16.18
CA ASP A 185 11.45 -5.06 14.80
C ASP A 185 9.93 -4.95 14.60
N HIS A 186 9.40 -3.75 14.75
CA HIS A 186 7.96 -3.50 14.65
C HIS A 186 7.45 -3.42 13.20
N ARG A 187 8.30 -2.98 12.26
CA ARG A 187 8.01 -2.78 10.83
C ARG A 187 6.71 -2.02 10.57
N PHE A 188 6.37 -1.06 11.44
CA PHE A 188 5.19 -0.23 11.23
C PHE A 188 5.30 0.51 9.91
N ARG A 189 4.17 0.75 9.27
CA ARG A 189 4.13 1.31 7.92
C ARG A 189 3.31 2.60 7.89
N ILE A 190 3.68 3.47 6.97
CA ILE A 190 2.80 4.54 6.51
C ILE A 190 2.45 4.22 5.06
N GLU A 191 1.15 3.91 4.84
CA GLU A 191 0.61 3.67 3.51
C GLU A 191 0.48 5.01 2.79
N HIS A 192 0.89 5.05 1.55
CA HIS A 192 1.07 6.17 0.64
C HIS A 192 2.33 6.99 0.93
N ALA A 193 2.55 7.53 2.14
CA ALA A 193 3.69 8.41 2.44
C ALA A 193 3.93 9.42 1.29
N GLN A 194 2.81 10.03 0.79
CA GLN A 194 2.76 10.60 -0.56
C GLN A 194 3.31 12.02 -0.61
N HIS A 195 3.01 12.83 0.41
CA HIS A 195 3.50 14.20 0.54
C HIS A 195 4.13 14.36 1.91
N LEU A 196 5.42 14.69 1.94
CA LEU A 196 6.23 14.75 3.14
C LEU A 196 6.84 16.16 3.28
N ARG A 197 7.19 16.53 4.50
CA ARG A 197 8.10 17.66 4.69
C ARG A 197 9.54 17.13 4.63
N PRO A 198 10.48 17.89 4.08
CA PRO A 198 11.88 17.47 4.01
C PRO A 198 12.47 17.01 5.34
N GLU A 199 12.09 17.66 6.44
CA GLU A 199 12.54 17.32 7.79
C GLU A 199 11.96 15.99 8.32
N ASP A 200 10.85 15.51 7.77
CA ASP A 200 10.24 14.22 8.17
C ASP A 200 10.79 13.02 7.40
N ILE A 201 11.40 13.24 6.21
CA ILE A 201 11.95 12.16 5.39
C ILE A 201 12.98 11.30 6.16
N PRO A 202 13.99 11.87 6.86
CA PRO A 202 14.95 11.06 7.60
C PRO A 202 14.34 10.32 8.81
N ARG A 203 13.19 10.77 9.33
CA ARG A 203 12.51 10.14 10.47
C ARG A 203 12.01 8.73 10.13
N PHE A 204 11.66 8.45 8.88
CA PHE A 204 11.29 7.09 8.46
C PHE A 204 12.40 6.08 8.79
N ALA A 205 13.65 6.39 8.44
CA ALA A 205 14.77 5.52 8.75
C ALA A 205 15.15 5.53 10.25
N GLN A 206 15.11 6.68 10.91
CA GLN A 206 15.40 6.82 12.35
C GLN A 206 14.43 5.99 13.19
N LEU A 207 13.16 6.01 12.84
CA LEU A 207 12.08 5.28 13.52
C LEU A 207 11.86 3.89 12.93
N LYS A 208 12.57 3.49 11.87
CA LYS A 208 12.37 2.24 11.11
C LYS A 208 10.92 2.06 10.61
N VAL A 209 10.23 3.16 10.31
CA VAL A 209 8.88 3.15 9.76
C VAL A 209 8.97 2.98 8.24
N ILE A 210 8.28 2.00 7.68
CA ILE A 210 8.37 1.62 6.27
C ILE A 210 7.37 2.47 5.46
N PRO A 211 7.82 3.25 4.46
CA PRO A 211 6.91 3.87 3.51
C PRO A 211 6.38 2.82 2.53
N ALA A 212 5.06 2.66 2.46
CA ALA A 212 4.37 1.75 1.55
C ALA A 212 3.61 2.55 0.51
N MET A 213 4.28 2.82 -0.59
CA MET A 213 3.81 3.77 -1.59
C MET A 213 3.24 3.10 -2.85
N GLN A 214 2.65 3.92 -3.72
CA GLN A 214 2.16 3.50 -5.02
C GLN A 214 2.74 4.44 -6.08
N ALA A 215 3.73 3.96 -6.82
CA ALA A 215 4.39 4.81 -7.80
C ALA A 215 3.46 5.25 -8.94
N ILE A 216 2.44 4.46 -9.24
CA ILE A 216 1.44 4.79 -10.25
C ILE A 216 0.64 6.06 -9.87
N HIS A 217 0.41 6.35 -8.60
CA HIS A 217 -0.27 7.58 -8.16
C HIS A 217 0.48 8.84 -8.62
N MET A 218 1.81 8.83 -8.65
CA MET A 218 2.55 9.95 -9.23
C MET A 218 2.23 10.11 -10.73
N SER A 219 2.13 9.02 -11.46
CA SER A 219 1.85 9.04 -12.90
C SER A 219 0.44 9.59 -13.21
N SER A 220 -0.56 9.24 -12.40
CA SER A 220 -1.95 9.69 -12.58
C SER A 220 -2.21 11.08 -12.01
N ASP A 221 -1.58 11.41 -10.88
CA ASP A 221 -1.93 12.58 -10.08
C ASP A 221 -1.05 13.81 -10.34
N ARG A 222 0.24 13.63 -10.70
CA ARG A 222 1.22 14.70 -10.73
C ARG A 222 0.81 15.88 -11.60
N SER A 223 0.09 15.64 -12.68
CA SER A 223 -0.36 16.69 -13.60
C SER A 223 -1.30 17.72 -12.95
N TRP A 224 -2.09 17.32 -11.96
CA TRP A 224 -3.03 18.18 -11.24
C TRP A 224 -2.64 18.40 -9.75
N ALA A 225 -1.77 17.56 -9.19
CA ALA A 225 -1.32 17.70 -7.80
C ALA A 225 -0.62 19.04 -7.55
N ILE A 226 -0.02 19.62 -8.59
CA ILE A 226 0.59 20.96 -8.53
C ILE A 226 -0.44 22.06 -8.21
N ASP A 227 -1.69 21.94 -8.69
CA ASP A 227 -2.75 22.89 -8.37
C ASP A 227 -3.12 22.81 -6.88
N ARG A 228 -3.00 21.64 -6.27
CA ARG A 228 -3.31 21.39 -4.85
C ARG A 228 -2.23 21.92 -3.92
N LEU A 229 -0.96 21.67 -4.26
CA LEU A 229 0.17 21.89 -3.38
C LEU A 229 1.04 23.09 -3.78
N GLY A 230 1.01 23.49 -5.04
CA GLY A 230 1.95 24.47 -5.61
C GLY A 230 3.31 23.84 -5.92
N GLU A 231 4.09 24.56 -6.71
CA GLU A 231 5.35 24.04 -7.28
C GLU A 231 6.39 23.65 -6.22
N GLN A 232 6.55 24.46 -5.19
CA GLN A 232 7.56 24.26 -4.16
C GLN A 232 7.28 22.98 -3.37
N ARG A 233 6.07 22.81 -2.82
CA ARG A 233 5.70 21.62 -2.02
C ARG A 233 5.77 20.33 -2.84
N ILE A 234 5.45 20.39 -4.14
CA ILE A 234 5.63 19.24 -5.05
C ILE A 234 7.11 18.86 -5.14
N LYS A 235 7.99 19.82 -5.41
CA LYS A 235 9.43 19.55 -5.59
C LYS A 235 10.12 19.08 -4.32
N GLU A 236 9.70 19.58 -3.17
CA GLU A 236 10.37 19.35 -1.90
C GLU A 236 9.83 18.15 -1.12
N GLY A 237 8.59 17.70 -1.42
CA GLY A 237 7.94 16.74 -0.57
C GLY A 237 7.04 15.70 -1.26
N ALA A 238 6.74 15.81 -2.55
CA ALA A 238 5.82 14.89 -3.19
C ALA A 238 6.55 13.70 -3.84
N TYR A 239 6.11 12.47 -3.51
CA TYR A 239 6.63 11.23 -4.11
C TYR A 239 8.16 11.09 -3.99
N MET A 240 8.70 11.24 -2.78
CA MET A 240 10.14 11.39 -2.47
C MET A 240 10.86 10.03 -2.35
N TRP A 241 10.81 9.23 -3.41
CA TRP A 241 11.26 7.84 -3.37
C TRP A 241 12.76 7.68 -3.18
N GLN A 242 13.58 8.40 -3.95
CA GLN A 242 15.03 8.33 -3.81
C GLN A 242 15.51 8.95 -2.50
N SER A 243 14.85 10.00 -2.06
CA SER A 243 15.16 10.64 -0.78
C SER A 243 14.89 9.68 0.40
N LEU A 244 13.77 8.95 0.36
CA LEU A 244 13.46 7.92 1.34
C LEU A 244 14.46 6.75 1.27
N LEU A 245 14.76 6.22 0.09
CA LEU A 245 15.75 5.14 -0.07
C LEU A 245 17.15 5.56 0.39
N LYS A 246 17.58 6.80 0.10
CA LYS A 246 18.85 7.35 0.58
C LYS A 246 18.91 7.52 2.09
N SER A 247 17.78 7.68 2.76
CA SER A 247 17.74 7.70 4.23
C SER A 247 18.03 6.32 4.84
N GLY A 248 17.99 5.24 4.05
CA GLY A 248 18.33 3.88 4.46
C GLY A 248 17.11 3.00 4.79
N ILE A 249 15.88 3.45 4.50
CA ILE A 249 14.67 2.66 4.71
C ILE A 249 14.23 1.99 3.39
N PRO A 250 13.88 0.69 3.37
CA PRO A 250 13.27 0.07 2.21
C PRO A 250 11.89 0.65 1.92
N ILE A 251 11.52 0.66 0.64
CA ILE A 251 10.19 1.10 0.19
C ILE A 251 9.39 -0.11 -0.27
N VAL A 252 8.16 -0.25 0.23
CA VAL A 252 7.16 -1.18 -0.29
C VAL A 252 6.32 -0.49 -1.35
N ASN A 253 6.07 -1.16 -2.48
CA ASN A 253 5.31 -0.59 -3.60
C ASN A 253 4.10 -1.47 -3.92
N GLY A 254 3.04 -0.84 -4.39
CA GLY A 254 1.80 -1.49 -4.77
C GLY A 254 1.00 -0.66 -5.77
N THR A 255 -0.20 -1.08 -6.11
CA THR A 255 -1.09 -0.36 -7.04
C THR A 255 -2.28 0.29 -6.34
N ASP A 256 -2.61 -0.15 -5.11
CA ASP A 256 -3.81 0.29 -4.39
C ASP A 256 -5.10 0.03 -5.19
N VAL A 257 -5.15 -1.13 -5.86
CA VAL A 257 -6.35 -1.54 -6.61
C VAL A 257 -7.58 -1.59 -5.68
N PRO A 258 -8.73 -1.02 -6.07
CA PRO A 258 -9.12 -0.56 -7.42
C PRO A 258 -8.91 0.94 -7.69
N VAL A 259 -8.18 1.67 -6.84
CA VAL A 259 -7.87 3.10 -7.08
C VAL A 259 -7.08 3.24 -8.38
N GLU A 260 -6.09 2.37 -8.57
CA GLU A 260 -5.32 2.27 -9.80
C GLU A 260 -5.45 0.88 -10.45
N PRO A 261 -5.09 0.73 -11.72
CA PRO A 261 -5.08 -0.58 -12.38
C PRO A 261 -4.20 -1.58 -11.65
N LEU A 262 -4.64 -2.83 -11.61
CA LEU A 262 -3.94 -3.93 -10.93
C LEU A 262 -2.53 -4.23 -11.51
N ASN A 263 -2.26 -3.88 -12.77
CA ASN A 263 -1.01 -4.23 -13.47
C ASN A 263 0.23 -3.58 -12.83
N PRO A 264 1.19 -4.35 -12.25
CA PRO A 264 2.38 -3.82 -11.62
C PRO A 264 3.34 -3.13 -12.59
N ILE A 265 3.29 -3.47 -13.89
CA ILE A 265 4.17 -2.89 -14.93
C ILE A 265 3.96 -1.38 -15.04
N ALA A 266 2.72 -0.91 -14.92
CA ALA A 266 2.43 0.52 -14.95
C ALA A 266 3.11 1.27 -13.78
N SER A 267 3.06 0.68 -12.58
CA SER A 267 3.70 1.25 -11.40
C SER A 267 5.23 1.13 -11.46
N LEU A 268 5.76 0.03 -11.98
CA LEU A 268 7.20 -0.13 -12.22
C LEU A 268 7.71 0.90 -13.25
N TYR A 269 6.96 1.12 -14.34
CA TYR A 269 7.26 2.18 -15.30
C TYR A 269 7.27 3.56 -14.63
N ALA A 270 6.25 3.90 -13.85
CA ALA A 270 6.19 5.16 -13.12
C ALA A 270 7.38 5.33 -12.16
N SER A 271 7.79 4.26 -11.47
CA SER A 271 8.94 4.25 -10.55
C SER A 271 10.24 4.65 -11.23
N VAL A 272 10.51 4.12 -12.43
CA VAL A 272 11.81 4.30 -13.12
C VAL A 272 11.82 5.51 -14.05
N THR A 273 10.67 5.94 -14.56
CA THR A 273 10.59 7.03 -15.53
C THR A 273 10.10 8.34 -14.93
N ARG A 274 9.24 8.28 -13.91
CA ARG A 274 8.46 9.40 -13.37
C ARG A 274 7.66 10.14 -14.43
N LYS A 275 7.16 9.39 -15.42
CA LYS A 275 6.28 9.89 -16.48
C LYS A 275 4.84 9.43 -16.27
N THR A 276 3.92 10.13 -16.89
CA THR A 276 2.56 9.61 -17.09
C THR A 276 2.61 8.36 -17.98
N LEU A 277 1.54 7.56 -17.99
CA LEU A 277 1.46 6.40 -18.90
C LEU A 277 1.47 6.79 -20.38
N GLN A 278 1.30 8.09 -20.72
CA GLN A 278 1.44 8.65 -22.07
C GLN A 278 2.90 9.03 -22.40
N GLY A 279 3.86 8.78 -21.49
CA GLY A 279 5.27 9.03 -21.70
C GLY A 279 5.72 10.48 -21.46
N THR A 280 4.93 11.29 -20.77
CA THR A 280 5.20 12.73 -20.52
C THR A 280 5.40 13.02 -19.03
N PRO A 281 6.15 14.10 -18.69
CA PRO A 281 6.98 14.92 -19.57
C PRO A 281 8.26 14.17 -20.01
N GLU A 282 8.95 14.70 -21.02
CA GLU A 282 10.30 14.24 -21.36
C GLU A 282 11.22 14.38 -20.14
N GLY A 283 12.02 13.37 -19.85
CA GLY A 283 12.87 13.33 -18.66
C GLY A 283 12.14 12.94 -17.36
N GLY A 284 10.80 12.94 -17.33
CA GLY A 284 10.00 12.63 -16.14
C GLY A 284 9.88 13.80 -15.15
N TYR A 285 8.88 13.73 -14.27
CA TYR A 285 8.69 14.68 -13.17
C TYR A 285 9.76 14.48 -12.08
N GLU A 286 10.35 15.56 -11.56
CA GLU A 286 11.37 15.53 -10.50
C GLU A 286 12.36 14.35 -10.68
N PRO A 287 13.18 14.33 -11.75
CA PRO A 287 13.94 13.15 -12.17
C PRO A 287 14.99 12.66 -11.16
N ALA A 288 15.34 13.50 -10.18
CA ALA A 288 16.20 13.11 -9.07
C ALA A 288 15.58 12.05 -8.14
N GLU A 289 14.27 11.91 -8.17
CA GLU A 289 13.48 10.98 -7.38
C GLU A 289 13.14 9.67 -8.13
N LYS A 290 13.69 9.45 -9.34
CA LYS A 290 13.56 8.17 -10.06
C LYS A 290 14.17 7.03 -9.27
N MET A 291 13.53 5.90 -9.26
CA MET A 291 14.13 4.64 -8.82
C MET A 291 14.96 4.02 -9.94
N THR A 292 16.00 3.28 -9.59
CA THR A 292 16.62 2.34 -10.54
C THR A 292 15.66 1.17 -10.79
N ARG A 293 15.87 0.42 -11.88
CA ARG A 293 15.06 -0.78 -12.18
C ARG A 293 15.16 -1.82 -11.05
N GLU A 294 16.34 -1.98 -10.48
CA GLU A 294 16.57 -2.88 -9.35
C GLU A 294 15.76 -2.41 -8.12
N GLN A 295 15.83 -1.14 -7.76
CA GLN A 295 15.05 -0.58 -6.66
C GLN A 295 13.54 -0.77 -6.89
N ALA A 296 13.05 -0.48 -8.10
CA ALA A 296 11.66 -0.65 -8.47
C ALA A 296 11.22 -2.12 -8.39
N LEU A 297 12.02 -3.06 -8.89
CA LEU A 297 11.72 -4.49 -8.80
C LEU A 297 11.74 -4.98 -7.34
N ARG A 298 12.75 -4.59 -6.56
CA ARG A 298 12.85 -4.94 -5.14
C ARG A 298 11.66 -4.46 -4.34
N SER A 299 11.16 -3.24 -4.62
CA SER A 299 10.02 -2.67 -3.89
C SER A 299 8.72 -3.47 -4.05
N TYR A 300 8.59 -4.23 -5.15
CA TYR A 300 7.48 -5.16 -5.42
C TYR A 300 7.74 -6.60 -4.96
N THR A 301 8.97 -6.93 -4.62
CA THR A 301 9.39 -8.30 -4.33
C THR A 301 9.98 -8.43 -2.92
N LEU A 302 11.29 -8.30 -2.78
CA LEU A 302 11.99 -8.53 -1.52
C LEU A 302 11.62 -7.51 -0.45
N ASP A 303 11.52 -6.23 -0.81
CA ASP A 303 11.19 -5.17 0.14
C ASP A 303 9.70 -5.25 0.55
N ALA A 304 8.81 -5.68 -0.38
CA ALA A 304 7.42 -5.98 -0.06
C ALA A 304 7.30 -7.18 0.91
N ALA A 305 8.09 -8.24 0.68
CA ALA A 305 8.17 -9.38 1.59
C ALA A 305 8.69 -8.95 2.97
N TYR A 306 9.75 -8.12 3.01
CA TYR A 306 10.25 -7.54 4.26
C TYR A 306 9.18 -6.75 5.01
N GLY A 307 8.40 -5.92 4.29
CA GLY A 307 7.30 -5.15 4.86
C GLY A 307 6.16 -5.99 5.44
N ALA A 308 6.17 -7.32 5.20
CA ALA A 308 5.20 -8.29 5.71
C ALA A 308 5.84 -9.36 6.64
N PHE A 309 7.12 -9.25 7.00
CA PHE A 309 7.88 -10.27 7.74
C PHE A 309 7.99 -11.61 7.01
N GLU A 310 8.07 -11.60 5.69
CA GLU A 310 8.04 -12.79 4.84
C GLU A 310 9.28 -12.89 3.91
N GLU A 311 10.31 -12.06 4.13
CA GLU A 311 11.53 -12.04 3.33
C GLU A 311 12.34 -13.34 3.37
N ASP A 312 12.18 -14.13 4.41
CA ASP A 312 12.84 -15.43 4.53
C ASP A 312 12.15 -16.53 3.70
N ILE A 313 10.87 -16.32 3.35
CA ILE A 313 10.06 -17.32 2.64
C ILE A 313 9.72 -16.95 1.21
N LYS A 314 9.77 -15.66 0.83
CA LYS A 314 9.46 -15.19 -0.54
C LYS A 314 10.24 -13.92 -0.92
N GLY A 315 9.97 -13.33 -2.07
CA GLY A 315 10.53 -12.06 -2.53
C GLY A 315 11.85 -12.17 -3.29
N SER A 316 12.49 -13.34 -3.29
CA SER A 316 13.70 -13.60 -4.10
C SER A 316 13.77 -15.06 -4.54
N ILE A 317 14.46 -15.31 -5.65
CA ILE A 317 14.72 -16.66 -6.16
C ILE A 317 15.92 -17.23 -5.40
N THR A 318 15.64 -17.87 -4.28
CA THR A 318 16.67 -18.48 -3.39
C THR A 318 16.18 -19.85 -2.96
N VAL A 319 17.09 -20.83 -2.90
CA VAL A 319 16.78 -22.19 -2.45
C VAL A 319 16.19 -22.15 -1.04
N GLY A 320 15.09 -22.87 -0.85
CA GLY A 320 14.36 -22.93 0.42
C GLY A 320 13.17 -21.96 0.51
N LYS A 321 13.04 -21.00 -0.41
CA LYS A 321 11.86 -20.13 -0.51
C LYS A 321 10.73 -20.76 -1.32
N LEU A 322 9.54 -20.21 -1.15
CA LEU A 322 8.33 -20.63 -1.83
C LEU A 322 8.47 -20.51 -3.36
N ALA A 323 7.94 -21.48 -4.09
CA ALA A 323 8.07 -21.56 -5.53
C ALA A 323 7.00 -20.69 -6.22
N ASP A 324 7.07 -19.39 -5.98
CA ASP A 324 6.21 -18.36 -6.59
C ASP A 324 7.05 -17.57 -7.59
N PHE A 325 6.66 -17.57 -8.87
CA PHE A 325 7.42 -16.91 -9.93
C PHE A 325 6.51 -16.15 -10.88
N THR A 326 7.01 -15.01 -11.35
CA THR A 326 6.44 -14.26 -12.46
C THR A 326 7.44 -14.27 -13.60
N ILE A 327 7.04 -14.77 -14.76
CA ILE A 327 7.83 -14.80 -15.97
C ILE A 327 7.29 -13.73 -16.92
N TYR A 328 8.16 -12.82 -17.30
CA TYR A 328 7.86 -11.75 -18.26
C TYR A 328 8.30 -12.17 -19.65
N ASP A 329 7.68 -11.62 -20.70
CA ASP A 329 8.06 -11.83 -22.10
C ASP A 329 9.30 -11.03 -22.49
N GLN A 330 9.73 -10.07 -21.68
CA GLN A 330 10.90 -9.21 -21.88
C GLN A 330 11.74 -9.13 -20.62
N ASP A 331 13.02 -8.84 -20.79
CA ASP A 331 13.94 -8.54 -19.68
C ASP A 331 13.67 -7.13 -19.15
N LEU A 332 12.99 -7.04 -18.00
CA LEU A 332 12.66 -5.78 -17.33
C LEU A 332 13.91 -4.94 -16.99
N MET A 333 15.08 -5.57 -16.85
CA MET A 333 16.31 -4.88 -16.49
C MET A 333 16.99 -4.23 -17.70
N GLN A 334 16.67 -4.67 -18.93
CA GLN A 334 17.36 -4.25 -20.16
C GLN A 334 16.43 -3.66 -21.22
N VAL A 335 15.12 -3.99 -21.19
CA VAL A 335 14.16 -3.47 -22.17
C VAL A 335 14.20 -1.94 -22.24
N ALA A 336 14.13 -1.37 -23.44
CA ALA A 336 14.11 0.10 -23.62
C ALA A 336 12.94 0.73 -22.84
N GLU A 337 13.15 1.93 -22.29
CA GLU A 337 12.15 2.61 -21.43
C GLU A 337 10.79 2.73 -22.11
N GLU A 338 10.79 3.05 -23.41
CA GLU A 338 9.57 3.25 -24.23
C GLU A 338 8.79 1.95 -24.44
N LYS A 339 9.44 0.80 -24.26
CA LYS A 339 8.84 -0.52 -24.43
C LYS A 339 8.42 -1.16 -23.11
N LEU A 340 8.79 -0.56 -21.97
CA LEU A 340 8.56 -1.13 -20.65
C LEU A 340 7.06 -1.39 -20.39
N LEU A 341 6.18 -0.47 -20.81
CA LEU A 341 4.73 -0.62 -20.69
C LEU A 341 4.13 -1.73 -21.58
N ASN A 342 4.89 -2.20 -22.57
CA ASN A 342 4.48 -3.29 -23.46
C ASN A 342 4.88 -4.66 -22.92
N THR A 343 5.48 -4.72 -21.74
CA THR A 343 5.87 -5.99 -21.12
C THR A 343 4.61 -6.74 -20.68
N GLU A 344 4.52 -8.00 -21.07
CA GLU A 344 3.42 -8.88 -20.73
C GLU A 344 3.86 -10.00 -19.78
N ILE A 345 2.90 -10.55 -19.05
CA ILE A 345 3.13 -11.71 -18.19
C ILE A 345 3.05 -12.96 -19.05
N ALA A 346 4.18 -13.59 -19.30
CA ALA A 346 4.22 -14.84 -20.07
C ALA A 346 3.67 -16.02 -19.25
N MET A 347 3.98 -16.07 -17.94
CA MET A 347 3.51 -17.14 -17.06
C MET A 347 3.54 -16.69 -15.61
N THR A 348 2.59 -17.18 -14.82
CA THR A 348 2.60 -17.05 -13.35
C THR A 348 2.60 -18.43 -12.71
N ILE A 349 3.54 -18.68 -11.82
CA ILE A 349 3.68 -19.91 -11.04
C ILE A 349 3.40 -19.58 -9.58
N PHE A 350 2.48 -20.30 -8.99
CA PHE A 350 2.10 -20.20 -7.58
C PHE A 350 2.27 -21.56 -6.92
N ASP A 351 3.05 -21.62 -5.85
CA ASP A 351 3.31 -22.86 -5.09
C ASP A 351 3.80 -24.01 -6.00
N GLY A 352 4.70 -23.69 -6.95
CA GLY A 352 5.25 -24.63 -7.92
C GLY A 352 4.29 -25.06 -9.04
N LYS A 353 3.09 -24.49 -9.13
CA LYS A 353 2.07 -24.82 -10.14
C LYS A 353 1.82 -23.63 -11.05
N ILE A 354 1.70 -23.88 -12.34
CA ILE A 354 1.29 -22.87 -13.31
C ILE A 354 -0.18 -22.49 -13.01
N VAL A 355 -0.43 -21.20 -12.78
CA VAL A 355 -1.77 -20.64 -12.52
C VAL A 355 -2.24 -19.69 -13.61
N TYR A 356 -1.31 -19.27 -14.47
CA TYR A 356 -1.60 -18.48 -15.67
C TYR A 356 -0.52 -18.71 -16.72
N THR A 357 -0.93 -18.80 -17.99
CA THR A 357 -0.08 -18.78 -19.18
C THR A 357 -0.69 -17.82 -20.21
N MET A 358 0.14 -17.00 -20.83
CA MET A 358 -0.29 -16.09 -21.90
C MET A 358 -0.79 -16.89 -23.11
N GLY A 359 -2.00 -16.56 -23.61
CA GLY A 359 -2.60 -17.20 -24.76
C GLY A 359 -3.50 -18.42 -24.47
N GLU A 360 -3.65 -18.79 -23.21
CA GLU A 360 -4.61 -19.83 -22.76
C GLU A 360 -5.92 -19.26 -22.23
#